data_948b7bcafe3a361b591fa1e2958f2199
#
_entry.id   948b7bcafe3a361b591fa1e2958f2199
#
_cell.length_a   1.000
_cell.length_b   1.000
_cell.length_c   1.000
_cell.angle_alpha   90.00
_cell.angle_beta   90.00
_cell.angle_gamma   90.00
#
_symmetry.space_group_name_H-M   'P 1'
#
loop_
_entity.id
_entity.type
_entity.pdbx_description
1 polymer ?
#
loop_
_entity_poly.entity_id
_entity_poly.type
_entity_poly.pdbx_seq_one_letter_code
_entity_poly.pdbx_strand_id
1 'polypeptide(L)'
;MANRKKEVYKPKPMTEGKRNLIQGLFQEYDIQSADDIQEALKDLLSGTLQDMLEKEMDDHLGYDRYERSGEPNYRNGTKSKTVRSKYGEFQVDVPQDRQSSFEPQVLPKRQKDISSIDDKIIALYAKGMTTRQISEMIEDIYGFEVSEGM
;
A
#
# COMPACT_ATOMS: atom_id res chain seq x y z
N MET A 1 7.41 -8.28 -43.07
CA MET A 1 7.01 -7.59 -41.83
C MET A 1 6.16 -8.53 -41.01
N ALA A 2 6.67 -8.88 -39.84
CA ALA A 2 5.90 -9.72 -38.95
C ALA A 2 4.76 -8.90 -38.33
N ASN A 3 3.54 -9.27 -38.66
CA ASN A 3 2.37 -8.80 -37.92
C ASN A 3 2.48 -9.34 -36.51
N ARG A 4 2.95 -8.50 -35.60
CA ARG A 4 2.86 -8.81 -34.18
C ARG A 4 1.39 -8.80 -33.79
N LYS A 5 0.77 -9.95 -33.73
CA LYS A 5 -0.52 -10.09 -33.09
C LYS A 5 -0.35 -9.65 -31.65
N LYS A 6 -1.14 -8.66 -31.20
CA LYS A 6 -1.21 -8.32 -29.79
C LYS A 6 -1.59 -9.59 -29.03
N GLU A 7 -0.71 -10.03 -28.15
CA GLU A 7 -1.04 -11.15 -27.27
C GLU A 7 -2.20 -10.76 -26.38
N VAL A 8 -3.29 -11.50 -26.48
CA VAL A 8 -4.41 -11.34 -25.56
C VAL A 8 -3.99 -11.95 -24.22
N TYR A 9 -4.11 -11.19 -23.16
CA TYR A 9 -3.82 -11.69 -21.81
C TYR A 9 -4.66 -12.92 -21.51
N LYS A 10 -3.98 -14.01 -21.18
CA LYS A 10 -4.64 -15.23 -20.71
C LYS A 10 -4.37 -15.38 -19.23
N PRO A 11 -5.42 -15.45 -18.38
CA PRO A 11 -5.19 -15.62 -16.95
C PRO A 11 -4.52 -16.97 -16.69
N LYS A 12 -3.55 -16.95 -15.79
CA LYS A 12 -2.93 -18.17 -15.29
C LYS A 12 -3.95 -18.96 -14.47
N PRO A 13 -3.78 -20.29 -14.32
CA PRO A 13 -4.67 -21.05 -13.43
C PRO A 13 -4.75 -20.42 -12.05
N MET A 14 -5.95 -20.40 -11.47
CA MET A 14 -6.17 -19.85 -10.14
C MET A 14 -5.38 -20.63 -9.10
N THR A 15 -4.55 -19.91 -8.35
CA THR A 15 -3.90 -20.47 -7.16
C THR A 15 -4.85 -20.41 -5.97
N GLU A 16 -4.55 -21.18 -4.94
CA GLU A 16 -5.31 -21.12 -3.69
C GLU A 16 -5.31 -19.71 -3.09
N GLY A 17 -4.18 -19.02 -3.11
CA GLY A 17 -4.07 -17.65 -2.64
C GLY A 17 -4.97 -16.69 -3.40
N LYS A 18 -5.03 -16.80 -4.73
CA LYS A 18 -5.92 -15.99 -5.56
C LYS A 18 -7.39 -16.27 -5.27
N ARG A 19 -7.76 -17.55 -5.11
CA ARG A 19 -9.14 -17.92 -4.76
C ARG A 19 -9.54 -17.38 -3.41
N ASN A 20 -8.65 -17.44 -2.43
CA ASN A 20 -8.89 -16.88 -1.10
C ASN A 20 -9.08 -15.37 -1.15
N LEU A 21 -8.30 -14.67 -1.98
CA LEU A 21 -8.45 -13.23 -2.19
C LEU A 21 -9.82 -12.90 -2.79
N ILE A 22 -10.26 -13.64 -3.82
CA ILE A 22 -11.56 -13.45 -4.46
C ILE A 22 -12.69 -13.70 -3.45
N GLN A 23 -12.61 -14.76 -2.67
CA GLN A 23 -13.60 -15.06 -1.65
C GLN A 23 -13.66 -13.96 -0.59
N GLY A 24 -12.49 -13.47 -0.17
CA GLY A 24 -12.41 -12.37 0.79
C GLY A 24 -13.06 -11.10 0.26
N LEU A 25 -12.86 -10.79 -1.02
CA LEU A 25 -13.50 -9.65 -1.66
C LEU A 25 -15.03 -9.77 -1.64
N PHE A 26 -15.57 -10.95 -1.98
CA PHE A 26 -17.01 -11.18 -1.95
C PHE A 26 -17.61 -11.16 -0.54
N GLN A 27 -16.83 -11.52 0.47
CA GLN A 27 -17.27 -11.48 1.86
C GLN A 27 -17.30 -10.08 2.44
N GLU A 28 -16.29 -9.28 2.10
CA GLU A 28 -16.11 -7.93 2.68
C GLU A 28 -16.81 -6.84 1.88
N TYR A 29 -17.03 -7.05 0.59
CA TYR A 29 -17.60 -6.05 -0.31
C TYR A 29 -18.81 -6.61 -1.05
N ASP A 30 -19.80 -5.75 -1.29
CA ASP A 30 -20.95 -6.08 -2.12
C ASP A 30 -20.58 -5.87 -3.59
N ILE A 31 -20.00 -6.91 -4.21
CA ILE A 31 -19.51 -6.85 -5.59
C ILE A 31 -20.59 -7.34 -6.55
N GLN A 32 -21.11 -6.44 -7.39
CA GLN A 32 -22.11 -6.73 -8.40
C GLN A 32 -21.66 -6.35 -9.81
N SER A 33 -20.59 -5.59 -9.94
CA SER A 33 -20.08 -5.08 -11.22
C SER A 33 -18.55 -5.00 -11.22
N ALA A 34 -17.97 -4.75 -12.39
CA ALA A 34 -16.54 -4.51 -12.52
C ALA A 34 -16.10 -3.25 -11.76
N ASP A 35 -16.97 -2.23 -11.70
CA ASP A 35 -16.67 -1.02 -10.94
C ASP A 35 -16.57 -1.31 -9.45
N ASP A 36 -17.39 -2.21 -8.91
CA ASP A 36 -17.32 -2.62 -7.51
C ASP A 36 -16.00 -3.32 -7.19
N ILE A 37 -15.48 -4.13 -8.12
CA ILE A 37 -14.17 -4.76 -7.98
C ILE A 37 -13.09 -3.69 -7.91
N GLN A 38 -13.14 -2.70 -8.79
CA GLN A 38 -12.17 -1.60 -8.82
C GLN A 38 -12.19 -0.82 -7.51
N GLU A 39 -13.37 -0.51 -6.98
CA GLU A 39 -13.52 0.17 -5.70
C GLU A 39 -12.96 -0.66 -4.54
N ALA A 40 -13.18 -1.97 -4.53
CA ALA A 40 -12.65 -2.87 -3.52
C ALA A 40 -11.12 -2.91 -3.55
N LEU A 41 -10.52 -3.00 -4.74
CA LEU A 41 -9.06 -2.97 -4.90
C LEU A 41 -8.47 -1.64 -4.44
N LYS A 42 -9.13 -0.54 -4.78
CA LYS A 42 -8.72 0.79 -4.36
C LYS A 42 -8.74 0.93 -2.84
N ASP A 43 -9.78 0.43 -2.19
CA ASP A 43 -9.89 0.43 -0.73
C ASP A 43 -8.78 -0.40 -0.06
N LEU A 44 -8.49 -1.58 -0.59
CA LEU A 44 -7.39 -2.41 -0.08
C LEU A 44 -6.03 -1.71 -0.23
N LEU A 45 -5.78 -1.06 -1.35
CA LEU A 45 -4.54 -0.30 -1.57
C LEU A 45 -4.43 0.86 -0.59
N SER A 46 -5.53 1.60 -0.40
CA SER A 46 -5.57 2.71 0.54
C SER A 46 -5.26 2.25 1.97
N GLY A 47 -5.90 1.17 2.41
CA GLY A 47 -5.68 0.61 3.75
C GLY A 47 -4.25 0.11 3.94
N THR A 48 -3.70 -0.57 2.95
CA THR A 48 -2.32 -1.06 3.00
C THR A 48 -1.33 0.09 3.09
N LEU A 49 -1.52 1.11 2.24
CA LEU A 49 -0.64 2.27 2.24
C LEU A 49 -0.72 3.03 3.57
N GLN A 50 -1.93 3.15 4.13
CA GLN A 50 -2.12 3.76 5.44
C GLN A 50 -1.37 3.01 6.53
N ASP A 51 -1.46 1.68 6.55
CA ASP A 51 -0.73 0.85 7.52
C ASP A 51 0.77 0.98 7.36
N MET A 52 1.27 1.07 6.13
CA MET A 52 2.69 1.29 5.86
C MET A 52 3.18 2.63 6.40
N LEU A 53 2.39 3.69 6.21
CA LEU A 53 2.71 5.01 6.72
C LEU A 53 2.75 5.02 8.25
N GLU A 54 1.78 4.37 8.89
CA GLU A 54 1.74 4.27 10.36
C GLU A 54 2.93 3.50 10.90
N LYS A 55 3.32 2.41 10.24
CA LYS A 55 4.48 1.62 10.63
C LYS A 55 5.77 2.42 10.49
N GLU A 56 5.95 3.16 9.39
CA GLU A 56 7.12 4.02 9.20
C GLU A 56 7.20 5.08 10.30
N MET A 57 6.05 5.65 10.71
CA MET A 57 6.03 6.61 11.81
C MET A 57 6.44 5.95 13.13
N ASP A 58 5.94 4.75 13.43
CA ASP A 58 6.34 4.01 14.62
C ASP A 58 7.84 3.79 14.66
N ASP A 59 8.42 3.36 13.54
CA ASP A 59 9.87 3.14 13.40
C ASP A 59 10.64 4.46 13.54
N HIS A 60 10.13 5.55 12.97
CA HIS A 60 10.76 6.87 13.05
C HIS A 60 10.80 7.42 14.47
N LEU A 61 9.71 7.23 15.23
CA LEU A 61 9.63 7.68 16.63
C LEU A 61 10.29 6.69 17.59
N GLY A 62 10.46 5.43 17.20
CA GLY A 62 11.04 4.38 18.02
C GLY A 62 10.07 3.77 19.03
N TYR A 63 8.76 4.05 18.92
CA TYR A 63 7.73 3.48 19.77
C TYR A 63 6.40 3.37 19.04
N ASP A 64 5.52 2.49 19.53
CA ASP A 64 4.21 2.27 18.94
C ASP A 64 3.24 3.41 19.22
N ARG A 65 2.20 3.50 18.41
CA ARG A 65 1.19 4.56 18.45
C ARG A 65 0.59 4.79 19.84
N TYR A 66 0.43 3.73 20.63
CA TYR A 66 -0.22 3.79 21.94
C TYR A 66 0.76 3.80 23.11
N GLU A 67 2.06 3.80 22.85
CA GLU A 67 3.07 3.88 23.88
C GLU A 67 3.39 5.33 24.22
N ARG A 68 3.71 5.56 25.49
CA ARG A 68 4.25 6.84 25.95
C ARG A 68 5.72 6.65 26.24
N SER A 69 6.57 7.24 25.41
CA SER A 69 8.01 7.09 25.54
C SER A 69 8.71 8.17 26.35
N GLY A 70 8.05 9.31 26.55
CA GLY A 70 8.72 10.47 27.14
C GLY A 70 9.71 11.16 26.24
N GLU A 71 9.84 10.70 24.98
CA GLU A 71 10.73 11.30 23.99
C GLU A 71 10.26 12.71 23.58
N PRO A 72 11.19 13.60 23.17
CA PRO A 72 10.82 14.96 22.75
C PRO A 72 10.03 15.00 21.45
N ASN A 73 10.15 13.98 20.62
CA ASN A 73 9.39 13.87 19.38
C ASN A 73 8.21 12.91 19.57
N TYR A 74 7.06 13.24 19.01
CA TYR A 74 5.84 12.44 19.12
C TYR A 74 4.92 12.70 17.92
N ARG A 75 3.91 11.83 17.77
CA ARG A 75 2.87 12.01 16.76
C ARG A 75 2.13 13.32 16.97
N ASN A 76 1.92 14.05 15.89
CA ASN A 76 1.27 15.36 15.93
C ASN A 76 0.26 15.50 14.79
N GLY A 77 -0.79 14.69 14.82
CA GLY A 77 -1.84 14.71 13.82
C GLY A 77 -1.47 14.07 12.51
N THR A 78 -2.27 14.34 11.50
CA THR A 78 -2.10 13.82 10.15
C THR A 78 -2.34 14.93 9.12
N LYS A 79 -1.82 14.70 7.92
CA LYS A 79 -2.08 15.55 6.76
C LYS A 79 -2.64 14.70 5.64
N SER A 80 -3.82 15.07 5.14
CA SER A 80 -4.45 14.36 4.03
C SER A 80 -3.68 14.57 2.73
N LYS A 81 -3.49 13.48 1.98
CA LYS A 81 -2.82 13.51 0.69
C LYS A 81 -3.60 12.67 -0.31
N THR A 82 -3.85 13.22 -1.50
CA THR A 82 -4.48 12.49 -2.60
C THR A 82 -3.43 11.70 -3.36
N VAL A 83 -3.70 10.40 -3.56
CA VAL A 83 -2.78 9.47 -4.20
C VAL A 83 -3.45 8.90 -5.45
N ARG A 84 -2.68 8.77 -6.53
CA ARG A 84 -3.13 8.13 -7.78
C ARG A 84 -2.68 6.69 -7.83
N SER A 85 -3.62 5.80 -8.17
CA SER A 85 -3.32 4.40 -8.44
C SER A 85 -3.91 4.00 -9.79
N LYS A 86 -3.59 2.79 -10.25
CA LYS A 86 -4.22 2.25 -11.47
C LYS A 86 -5.72 2.07 -11.33
N TYR A 87 -6.23 1.99 -10.10
CA TYR A 87 -7.64 1.74 -9.81
C TYR A 87 -8.41 3.00 -9.45
N GLY A 88 -7.76 4.16 -9.48
CA GLY A 88 -8.37 5.44 -9.19
C GLY A 88 -7.63 6.22 -8.11
N GLU A 89 -8.10 7.41 -7.82
CA GLU A 89 -7.54 8.26 -6.78
C GLU A 89 -8.18 7.94 -5.43
N PHE A 90 -7.39 8.05 -4.38
CA PHE A 90 -7.87 7.95 -3.00
C PHE A 90 -7.03 8.86 -2.09
N GLN A 91 -7.51 9.08 -0.90
CA GLN A 91 -6.81 9.88 0.10
C GLN A 91 -6.21 9.01 1.17
N VAL A 92 -5.03 9.39 1.63
CA VAL A 92 -4.39 8.82 2.82
C VAL A 92 -4.08 9.93 3.81
N ASP A 93 -4.06 9.57 5.08
CA ASP A 93 -3.71 10.49 6.15
C ASP A 93 -2.24 10.25 6.53
N VAL A 94 -1.36 11.10 6.03
CA VAL A 94 0.07 10.99 6.30
C VAL A 94 0.35 11.45 7.73
N PRO A 95 0.86 10.57 8.60
CA PRO A 95 1.18 10.96 9.97
C PRO A 95 2.21 12.08 10.00
N GLN A 96 2.07 12.98 10.95
CA GLN A 96 3.02 14.06 11.18
C GLN A 96 3.64 13.88 12.57
N ASP A 97 4.89 14.26 12.71
CA ASP A 97 5.56 14.33 14.00
C ASP A 97 5.74 15.78 14.43
N ARG A 98 5.92 16.00 15.72
CA ARG A 98 6.05 17.35 16.25
C ARG A 98 7.25 18.10 15.67
N GLN A 99 8.36 17.41 15.47
CA GLN A 99 9.59 18.01 14.95
C GLN A 99 9.58 18.18 13.43
N SER A 100 8.53 17.72 12.76
CA SER A 100 8.38 17.78 11.30
C SER A 100 9.54 17.12 10.54
N SER A 101 10.13 16.08 11.13
CA SER A 101 11.29 15.37 10.58
C SER A 101 10.90 14.09 9.83
N PHE A 102 9.64 13.65 9.94
CA PHE A 102 9.20 12.42 9.31
C PHE A 102 9.06 12.56 7.80
N GLU A 103 9.73 11.70 7.07
CA GLU A 103 9.62 11.62 5.62
C GLU A 103 9.30 10.17 5.23
N PRO A 104 8.04 9.87 4.85
CA PRO A 104 7.67 8.53 4.44
C PRO A 104 8.45 8.08 3.21
N GLN A 105 8.97 6.86 3.24
CA GLN A 105 9.67 6.26 2.11
C GLN A 105 8.69 5.68 1.10
N VAL A 106 7.62 5.07 1.59
CA VAL A 106 6.61 4.45 0.72
C VAL A 106 5.84 5.49 -0.10
N LEU A 107 5.72 6.69 0.43
CA LEU A 107 5.05 7.81 -0.24
C LEU A 107 5.82 9.11 0.01
N PRO A 108 6.93 9.34 -0.70
CA PRO A 108 7.71 10.56 -0.54
C PRO A 108 6.86 11.81 -0.75
N LYS A 109 7.21 12.89 -0.08
CA LYS A 109 6.39 14.12 -0.01
C LYS A 109 5.91 14.66 -1.36
N ARG A 110 6.68 14.46 -2.42
CA ARG A 110 6.34 14.96 -3.76
C ARG A 110 5.73 13.90 -4.66
N GLN A 111 5.68 12.65 -4.21
CA GLN A 111 5.12 11.56 -5.00
C GLN A 111 3.63 11.42 -4.73
N LYS A 112 2.82 11.41 -5.77
CA LYS A 112 1.37 11.21 -5.69
C LYS A 112 0.89 9.98 -6.46
N ASP A 113 1.76 9.37 -7.26
CA ASP A 113 1.42 8.23 -8.11
C ASP A 113 2.10 6.96 -7.57
N ILE A 114 1.29 5.96 -7.22
CA ILE A 114 1.75 4.67 -6.69
C ILE A 114 1.58 3.53 -7.68
N SER A 115 1.36 3.83 -8.97
CA SER A 115 1.12 2.80 -9.99
C SER A 115 2.24 1.76 -10.08
N SER A 116 3.44 2.10 -9.63
CA SER A 116 4.57 1.16 -9.63
C SER A 116 4.49 0.10 -8.53
N ILE A 117 3.72 0.32 -7.46
CA ILE A 117 3.65 -0.61 -6.32
C ILE A 117 2.30 -1.28 -6.15
N ASP A 118 1.23 -0.75 -6.74
CA ASP A 118 -0.10 -1.29 -6.54
C ASP A 118 -0.24 -2.74 -7.01
N ASP A 119 0.36 -3.11 -8.13
CA ASP A 119 0.37 -4.50 -8.61
C ASP A 119 1.12 -5.42 -7.65
N LYS A 120 2.21 -4.94 -7.06
CA LYS A 120 3.00 -5.71 -6.08
C LYS A 120 2.17 -6.00 -4.82
N ILE A 121 1.44 -5.02 -4.34
CA ILE A 121 0.57 -5.16 -3.17
C ILE A 121 -0.51 -6.20 -3.44
N ILE A 122 -1.20 -6.09 -4.57
CA ILE A 122 -2.24 -7.05 -4.96
C ILE A 122 -1.68 -8.47 -5.08
N ALA A 123 -0.49 -8.62 -5.68
CA ALA A 123 0.15 -9.93 -5.81
C ALA A 123 0.46 -10.57 -4.46
N LEU A 124 0.85 -9.77 -3.47
CA LEU A 124 1.15 -10.25 -2.12
C LEU A 124 -0.12 -10.69 -1.38
N TYR A 125 -1.23 -9.98 -1.55
CA TYR A 125 -2.53 -10.43 -1.05
C TYR A 125 -2.94 -11.77 -1.66
N ALA A 126 -2.69 -11.94 -2.95
CA ALA A 126 -3.00 -13.19 -3.65
C ALA A 126 -2.17 -14.38 -3.14
N LYS A 127 -1.04 -14.14 -2.52
CA LYS A 127 -0.24 -15.16 -1.85
C LYS A 127 -0.72 -15.48 -0.44
N GLY A 128 -1.79 -14.82 0.03
CA GLY A 128 -2.35 -15.02 1.36
C GLY A 128 -1.66 -14.23 2.47
N MET A 129 -0.88 -13.23 2.11
CA MET A 129 -0.20 -12.39 3.11
C MET A 129 -1.18 -11.42 3.76
N THR A 130 -0.99 -11.17 5.04
CA THR A 130 -1.75 -10.16 5.78
C THR A 130 -1.26 -8.76 5.43
N THR A 131 -2.07 -7.74 5.70
CA THR A 131 -1.69 -6.35 5.50
C THR A 131 -0.35 -6.01 6.18
N ARG A 132 -0.15 -6.52 7.40
CA ARG A 132 1.09 -6.31 8.15
C ARG A 132 2.30 -6.93 7.44
N GLN A 133 2.15 -8.17 6.96
CA GLN A 133 3.22 -8.86 6.24
C GLN A 133 3.55 -8.16 4.93
N ILE A 134 2.55 -7.68 4.20
CA ILE A 134 2.71 -6.92 2.97
C ILE A 134 3.46 -5.63 3.25
N SER A 135 3.05 -4.91 4.27
CA SER A 135 3.69 -3.67 4.70
C SER A 135 5.17 -3.88 5.00
N GLU A 136 5.50 -4.93 5.76
CA GLU A 136 6.89 -5.27 6.08
C GLU A 136 7.72 -5.59 4.84
N MET A 137 7.18 -6.39 3.92
CA MET A 137 7.89 -6.78 2.71
C MET A 137 8.12 -5.61 1.76
N ILE A 138 7.13 -4.77 1.54
CA ILE A 138 7.25 -3.59 0.68
C ILE A 138 8.25 -2.60 1.28
N GLU A 139 8.20 -2.38 2.58
CA GLU A 139 9.12 -1.51 3.28
C GLU A 139 10.57 -1.99 3.14
N ASP A 140 10.83 -3.28 3.28
CA ASP A 140 12.16 -3.86 3.09
C ASP A 140 12.67 -3.63 1.67
N ILE A 141 11.83 -3.83 0.66
CA ILE A 141 12.19 -3.59 -0.75
C ILE A 141 12.53 -2.12 -0.98
N TYR A 142 11.68 -1.21 -0.53
CA TYR A 142 11.88 0.24 -0.72
C TYR A 142 13.01 0.78 0.14
N GLY A 143 13.13 0.31 1.37
CA GLY A 143 14.22 0.68 2.26
C GLY A 143 15.58 0.26 1.70
N PHE A 144 15.67 -0.92 1.09
CA PHE A 144 16.86 -1.39 0.43
C PHE A 144 17.23 -0.54 -0.78
N GLU A 145 16.27 -0.25 -1.65
CA GLU A 145 16.49 0.61 -2.82
C GLU A 145 16.95 2.01 -2.43
N VAL A 146 16.37 2.58 -1.40
CA VAL A 146 16.77 3.90 -0.88
C VAL A 146 18.20 3.85 -0.33
N SER A 147 18.58 2.76 0.34
CA SER A 147 19.94 2.60 0.89
C SER A 147 21.00 2.55 -0.21
N GLU A 148 20.69 1.94 -1.36
CA GLU A 148 21.61 1.85 -2.49
C GLU A 148 21.70 3.16 -3.27
N GLY A 149 20.69 4.00 -3.20
CA GLY A 149 20.61 5.27 -3.92
C GLY A 149 21.34 6.43 -3.27
N MET A 150 21.96 6.19 -2.14
CA MET A 150 22.68 7.24 -1.43
C MET A 150 24.18 7.22 -1.68
#